data_0fc43669a9b3d833e0f7283eff821067
#
_entry.id   0fc43669a9b3d833e0f7283eff821067
#
_cell.length_a   1.000
_cell.length_b   1.000
_cell.length_c   1.000
_cell.angle_alpha   90.00
_cell.angle_beta   90.00
_cell.angle_gamma   90.00
#
_symmetry.space_group_name_H-M   'P 1'
#
loop_
_entity.id
_entity.type
_entity.pdbx_description
1 polymer ?
#
loop_
_entity_poly.entity_id
_entity_poly.type
_entity_poly.pdbx_seq_one_letter_code
_entity_poly.pdbx_strand_id
1 'polypeptide(L)'
;MIRAALHPVAAIKRARDGVRRGALRRRLESIALGKATSVSGPFDDLGVDMAGVIEEITIGLQADSLPLERLVVALTNSGAVDRMIDGLGAKGAQHRTAGARAIGALRMYEAVSSVAPLLASKDRPVSDAAARALGRIGGVHSASALLFALQRRGISRRLVAELARGAPDQFIEVALAQPQKPGARPGLALAAGLRRRHTATTQLIALVRRGSRRERVISCRALGWIGAATAIPAITEALNERDWKLRMSAAKALGALRARESRHEIRYLFADRNPRVRAAAKHALRQIEAQPPEMHL
;
A
#
# COMPACT_ATOMS: atom_id res chain seq x y z
N MET A 1 11.87 11.12 -42.16
CA MET A 1 12.53 11.64 -40.94
C MET A 1 12.09 13.10 -40.74
N ILE A 2 11.04 13.37 -40.00
CA ILE A 2 10.60 14.74 -39.65
C ILE A 2 10.96 14.92 -38.17
N ARG A 3 12.10 15.62 -37.90
CA ARG A 3 12.41 16.13 -36.58
C ARG A 3 11.34 17.21 -36.25
N ALA A 4 10.47 16.93 -35.30
CA ALA A 4 9.57 17.92 -34.73
C ALA A 4 10.46 19.01 -34.10
N ALA A 5 10.53 20.16 -34.74
CA ALA A 5 11.13 21.36 -34.19
C ALA A 5 10.37 21.72 -32.92
N LEU A 6 10.95 21.51 -31.76
CA LEU A 6 10.43 21.96 -30.49
C LEU A 6 10.28 23.48 -30.57
N HIS A 7 9.04 23.98 -30.54
CA HIS A 7 8.73 25.40 -30.62
C HIS A 7 9.56 26.15 -29.56
N PRO A 8 10.35 27.19 -29.93
CA PRO A 8 11.26 27.88 -28.99
C PRO A 8 10.54 28.41 -27.73
N VAL A 9 9.27 28.81 -27.85
CA VAL A 9 8.45 29.22 -26.72
C VAL A 9 8.23 28.10 -25.70
N ALA A 10 8.05 26.86 -26.16
CA ALA A 10 7.89 25.71 -25.26
C ALA A 10 9.19 25.35 -24.52
N ALA A 11 10.33 25.55 -25.17
CA ALA A 11 11.65 25.33 -24.55
C ALA A 11 11.94 26.40 -23.48
N ILE A 12 11.65 27.67 -23.77
CA ILE A 12 11.80 28.77 -22.81
C ILE A 12 10.88 28.58 -21.60
N LYS A 13 9.61 28.19 -21.83
CA LYS A 13 8.67 27.92 -20.76
C LYS A 13 9.16 26.77 -19.85
N ARG A 14 9.62 25.65 -20.42
CA ARG A 14 10.18 24.52 -19.65
C ARG A 14 11.42 24.92 -18.84
N ALA A 15 12.31 25.71 -19.42
CA ALA A 15 13.49 26.21 -18.71
C ALA A 15 13.10 27.09 -17.53
N ARG A 16 12.15 28.03 -17.75
CA ARG A 16 11.62 28.89 -16.69
C ARG A 16 10.94 28.09 -15.57
N ASP A 17 10.11 27.10 -15.93
CA ASP A 17 9.44 26.23 -14.97
C ASP A 17 10.44 25.38 -14.19
N GLY A 18 11.51 24.91 -14.83
CA GLY A 18 12.61 24.18 -14.19
C GLY A 18 13.36 25.04 -13.15
N VAL A 19 13.65 26.30 -13.47
CA VAL A 19 14.29 27.26 -12.54
C VAL A 19 13.40 27.55 -11.33
N ARG A 20 12.11 27.80 -11.58
CA ARG A 20 11.11 28.03 -10.52
C ARG A 20 10.94 26.81 -9.60
N ARG A 21 10.86 25.60 -10.19
CA ARG A 21 10.80 24.35 -9.43
C ARG A 21 12.05 24.18 -8.55
N GLY A 22 13.24 24.43 -9.07
CA GLY A 22 14.49 24.39 -8.30
C GLY A 22 14.53 25.39 -7.17
N ALA A 23 14.01 26.62 -7.38
CA ALA A 23 13.89 27.63 -6.32
C ALA A 23 12.90 27.21 -5.23
N LEU A 24 11.74 26.69 -5.60
CA LEU A 24 10.76 26.16 -4.65
C LEU A 24 11.36 25.02 -3.82
N ARG A 25 12.04 24.07 -4.48
CA ARG A 25 12.69 22.95 -3.77
C ARG A 25 13.67 23.45 -2.71
N ARG A 26 14.61 24.31 -3.08
CA ARG A 26 15.58 24.88 -2.12
C ARG A 26 14.89 25.62 -0.97
N ARG A 27 13.80 26.34 -1.26
CA ARG A 27 13.03 27.05 -0.22
C ARG A 27 12.37 26.09 0.76
N LEU A 28 11.70 25.05 0.28
CA LEU A 28 11.07 24.04 1.13
C LEU A 28 12.10 23.21 1.90
N GLU A 29 13.25 22.87 1.30
CA GLU A 29 14.36 22.24 2.00
C GLU A 29 14.88 23.12 3.15
N SER A 30 15.02 24.43 2.91
CA SER A 30 15.42 25.41 3.94
C SER A 30 14.41 25.49 5.09
N ILE A 31 13.11 25.40 4.80
CA ILE A 31 12.04 25.35 5.81
C ILE A 31 12.12 24.04 6.60
N ALA A 32 12.25 22.90 5.95
CA ALA A 32 12.38 21.61 6.61
C ALA A 32 13.58 21.59 7.59
N LEU A 33 14.69 22.22 7.19
CA LEU A 33 15.90 22.36 8.02
C LEU A 33 15.78 23.45 9.11
N GLY A 34 14.69 24.20 9.16
CA GLY A 34 14.48 25.30 10.13
C GLY A 34 15.27 26.58 9.83
N LYS A 35 15.85 26.70 8.63
CA LYS A 35 16.59 27.90 8.17
C LYS A 35 15.67 28.97 7.59
N ALA A 36 14.41 28.66 7.33
CA ALA A 36 13.38 29.57 6.87
C ALA A 36 12.02 29.18 7.47
N THR A 37 11.10 30.13 7.57
CA THR A 37 9.78 29.93 8.21
C THR A 37 8.60 30.15 7.27
N SER A 38 8.82 30.72 6.09
CA SER A 38 7.74 31.05 5.15
C SER A 38 8.04 30.64 3.72
N VAL A 39 6.99 30.30 2.98
CA VAL A 39 7.03 30.06 1.53
C VAL A 39 6.75 31.40 0.85
N SER A 40 7.75 32.27 0.75
CA SER A 40 7.63 33.54 0.01
C SER A 40 8.29 33.42 -1.35
N GLY A 41 7.59 33.87 -2.42
CA GLY A 41 8.09 33.84 -3.79
C GLY A 41 7.00 33.59 -4.83
N PRO A 42 7.31 33.68 -6.11
CA PRO A 42 6.34 33.54 -7.21
C PRO A 42 6.04 32.05 -7.50
N PHE A 43 5.48 31.35 -6.49
CA PHE A 43 5.23 29.90 -6.56
C PHE A 43 3.75 29.54 -6.78
N ASP A 44 2.85 30.55 -6.79
CA ASP A 44 1.41 30.35 -6.89
C ASP A 44 0.97 29.71 -8.22
N ASP A 45 1.74 29.91 -9.31
CA ASP A 45 1.49 29.32 -10.61
C ASP A 45 1.97 27.86 -10.76
N LEU A 46 2.66 27.30 -9.75
CA LEU A 46 3.27 25.98 -9.83
C LEU A 46 2.35 24.82 -9.41
N GLY A 47 1.04 25.06 -9.27
CA GLY A 47 0.05 24.14 -8.71
C GLY A 47 0.31 22.63 -8.85
N VAL A 48 0.47 22.13 -10.08
CA VAL A 48 0.72 20.69 -10.32
C VAL A 48 2.16 20.29 -9.97
N ASP A 49 3.14 21.14 -10.24
CA ASP A 49 4.57 20.86 -9.97
C ASP A 49 4.92 20.98 -8.50
N MET A 50 4.21 21.82 -7.74
CA MET A 50 4.39 21.92 -6.29
C MET A 50 4.19 20.58 -5.59
N ALA A 51 3.18 19.82 -5.99
CA ALA A 51 2.93 18.49 -5.44
C ALA A 51 4.12 17.53 -5.64
N GLY A 52 4.76 17.59 -6.81
CA GLY A 52 5.95 16.81 -7.09
C GLY A 52 7.13 17.17 -6.20
N VAL A 53 7.38 18.48 -5.99
CA VAL A 53 8.45 18.97 -5.12
C VAL A 53 8.21 18.60 -3.67
N ILE A 54 6.98 18.73 -3.18
CA ILE A 54 6.61 18.32 -1.81
C ILE A 54 6.84 16.81 -1.64
N GLU A 55 6.43 15.98 -2.59
CA GLU A 55 6.68 14.53 -2.53
C GLU A 55 8.18 14.23 -2.46
N GLU A 56 9.01 14.88 -3.28
CA GLU A 56 10.46 14.67 -3.30
C GLU A 56 11.10 14.99 -1.95
N ILE A 57 10.72 16.11 -1.33
CA ILE A 57 11.30 16.58 -0.07
C ILE A 57 10.83 15.72 1.12
N THR A 58 9.59 15.23 1.07
CA THR A 58 9.03 14.42 2.15
C THR A 58 9.39 12.94 2.06
N ILE A 59 10.10 12.50 1.00
CA ILE A 59 10.62 11.13 0.92
C ILE A 59 11.58 10.90 2.10
N GLY A 60 11.29 9.85 2.88
CA GLY A 60 12.12 9.47 4.03
C GLY A 60 11.81 10.24 5.32
N LEU A 61 11.00 11.30 5.30
CA LEU A 61 10.57 11.94 6.54
C LEU A 61 9.56 11.05 7.28
N GLN A 62 9.71 10.98 8.60
CA GLN A 62 8.73 10.31 9.47
C GLN A 62 7.48 11.18 9.67
N ALA A 63 6.36 10.55 10.03
CA ALA A 63 5.07 11.23 10.18
C ALA A 63 5.13 12.38 11.22
N ASP A 64 5.80 12.12 12.34
CA ASP A 64 5.86 13.04 13.48
C ASP A 64 7.22 13.77 13.54
N SER A 65 7.87 13.94 12.37
CA SER A 65 9.17 14.60 12.33
C SER A 65 9.02 16.12 12.29
N LEU A 66 9.86 16.82 13.05
CA LEU A 66 9.92 18.28 13.07
C LEU A 66 10.10 18.92 11.68
N PRO A 67 10.90 18.34 10.73
CA PRO A 67 10.95 18.84 9.35
C PRO A 67 9.61 18.83 8.63
N LEU A 68 8.81 17.77 8.82
CA LEU A 68 7.49 17.67 8.20
C LEU A 68 6.51 18.67 8.81
N GLU A 69 6.52 18.83 10.14
CA GLU A 69 5.69 19.81 10.85
C GLU A 69 5.97 21.24 10.37
N ARG A 70 7.25 21.61 10.25
CA ARG A 70 7.66 22.93 9.72
C ARG A 70 7.14 23.17 8.30
N LEU A 71 7.20 22.17 7.44
CA LEU A 71 6.66 22.26 6.09
C LEU A 71 5.15 22.46 6.10
N VAL A 72 4.41 21.68 6.90
CA VAL A 72 2.95 21.82 7.03
C VAL A 72 2.59 23.22 7.51
N VAL A 73 3.19 23.71 8.59
CA VAL A 73 2.93 25.06 9.13
C VAL A 73 3.21 26.14 8.09
N ALA A 74 4.37 26.10 7.42
CA ALA A 74 4.74 27.12 6.44
C ALA A 74 3.82 27.09 5.21
N LEU A 75 3.41 25.92 4.73
CA LEU A 75 2.49 25.78 3.59
C LEU A 75 1.07 26.19 3.96
N THR A 76 0.62 25.91 5.17
CA THR A 76 -0.68 26.38 5.68
C THR A 76 -0.70 27.90 5.78
N ASN A 77 0.30 28.51 6.41
CA ASN A 77 0.40 29.96 6.55
C ASN A 77 0.48 30.70 5.21
N SER A 78 0.97 30.05 4.15
CA SER A 78 1.00 30.63 2.80
C SER A 78 -0.30 30.45 2.00
N GLY A 79 -1.32 29.78 2.58
CA GLY A 79 -2.56 29.39 1.89
C GLY A 79 -2.36 28.30 0.82
N ALA A 80 -1.17 27.70 0.73
CA ALA A 80 -0.90 26.64 -0.25
C ALA A 80 -1.69 25.37 0.04
N VAL A 81 -1.90 25.06 1.31
CA VAL A 81 -2.70 23.92 1.74
C VAL A 81 -4.16 24.07 1.31
N ASP A 82 -4.75 25.25 1.48
CA ASP A 82 -6.14 25.51 1.09
C ASP A 82 -6.30 25.34 -0.43
N ARG A 83 -5.36 25.86 -1.22
CA ARG A 83 -5.35 25.64 -2.67
C ARG A 83 -5.22 24.17 -3.07
N MET A 84 -4.47 23.36 -2.33
CA MET A 84 -4.38 21.92 -2.55
C MET A 84 -5.69 21.21 -2.25
N ILE A 85 -6.39 21.61 -1.19
CA ILE A 85 -7.72 21.07 -0.81
C ILE A 85 -8.75 21.46 -1.87
N ASP A 86 -8.79 22.72 -2.30
CA ASP A 86 -9.66 23.20 -3.38
C ASP A 86 -9.38 22.44 -4.68
N GLY A 87 -8.11 22.15 -4.96
CA GLY A 87 -7.68 21.35 -6.08
C GLY A 87 -8.30 19.94 -6.13
N LEU A 88 -8.69 19.36 -4.98
CA LEU A 88 -9.38 18.06 -4.95
C LEU A 88 -10.77 18.11 -5.60
N GLY A 89 -11.45 19.27 -5.55
CA GLY A 89 -12.74 19.52 -6.18
C GLY A 89 -12.64 19.99 -7.63
N ALA A 90 -11.46 20.25 -8.17
CA ALA A 90 -11.28 20.83 -9.50
C ALA A 90 -11.83 19.93 -10.61
N LYS A 91 -12.30 20.53 -11.71
CA LYS A 91 -12.78 19.79 -12.90
C LYS A 91 -11.67 18.96 -13.55
N GLY A 92 -10.42 19.45 -13.55
CA GLY A 92 -9.27 18.81 -14.18
C GLY A 92 -8.69 17.66 -13.34
N ALA A 93 -8.53 16.47 -13.93
CA ALA A 93 -7.97 15.29 -13.26
C ALA A 93 -6.53 15.53 -12.75
N GLN A 94 -5.75 16.37 -13.45
CA GLN A 94 -4.39 16.71 -13.05
C GLN A 94 -4.35 17.47 -11.72
N HIS A 95 -5.23 18.45 -11.51
CA HIS A 95 -5.32 19.22 -10.27
C HIS A 95 -5.78 18.35 -9.10
N ARG A 96 -6.81 17.49 -9.31
CA ARG A 96 -7.24 16.53 -8.29
C ARG A 96 -6.13 15.56 -7.90
N THR A 97 -5.37 15.08 -8.88
CA THR A 97 -4.22 14.19 -8.64
C THR A 97 -3.12 14.90 -7.87
N ALA A 98 -2.77 16.13 -8.26
CA ALA A 98 -1.74 16.93 -7.60
C ALA A 98 -2.13 17.27 -6.16
N GLY A 99 -3.35 17.73 -5.91
CA GLY A 99 -3.86 18.00 -4.57
C GLY A 99 -3.78 16.76 -3.67
N ALA A 100 -4.29 15.62 -4.15
CA ALA A 100 -4.23 14.37 -3.39
C ALA A 100 -2.78 13.93 -3.09
N ARG A 101 -1.86 14.08 -4.03
CA ARG A 101 -0.44 13.74 -3.86
C ARG A 101 0.22 14.62 -2.80
N ALA A 102 0.03 15.93 -2.87
CA ALA A 102 0.60 16.89 -1.93
C ALA A 102 0.08 16.66 -0.50
N ILE A 103 -1.24 16.55 -0.34
CA ILE A 103 -1.90 16.28 0.95
C ILE A 103 -1.40 14.95 1.55
N GLY A 104 -1.28 13.91 0.73
CA GLY A 104 -0.75 12.62 1.17
C GLY A 104 0.73 12.67 1.54
N ALA A 105 1.53 13.49 0.86
CA ALA A 105 2.94 13.69 1.15
C ALA A 105 3.16 14.45 2.47
N LEU A 106 2.32 15.43 2.74
CA LEU A 106 2.28 16.19 4.00
C LEU A 106 1.60 15.43 5.15
N ARG A 107 0.99 14.26 4.85
CA ARG A 107 0.29 13.42 5.84
C ARG A 107 -0.80 14.15 6.61
N MET A 108 -1.55 15.00 5.94
CA MET A 108 -2.59 15.84 6.53
C MET A 108 -3.81 15.01 6.93
N TYR A 109 -3.89 14.69 8.21
CA TYR A 109 -4.98 13.87 8.76
C TYR A 109 -6.35 14.54 8.59
N GLU A 110 -6.42 15.85 8.76
CA GLU A 110 -7.65 16.65 8.67
C GLU A 110 -8.28 16.60 7.26
N ALA A 111 -7.45 16.35 6.24
CA ALA A 111 -7.89 16.30 4.85
C ALA A 111 -8.39 14.92 4.38
N VAL A 112 -8.43 13.91 5.26
CA VAL A 112 -8.88 12.55 4.93
C VAL A 112 -10.31 12.58 4.34
N SER A 113 -11.22 13.37 4.94
CA SER A 113 -12.61 13.51 4.46
C SER A 113 -12.70 14.09 3.06
N SER A 114 -11.79 14.99 2.69
CA SER A 114 -11.73 15.62 1.36
C SER A 114 -11.08 14.70 0.31
N VAL A 115 -10.12 13.85 0.70
CA VAL A 115 -9.43 12.90 -0.20
C VAL A 115 -10.26 11.64 -0.45
N ALA A 116 -10.95 11.12 0.56
CA ALA A 116 -11.67 9.85 0.49
C ALA A 116 -12.68 9.73 -0.67
N PRO A 117 -13.49 10.76 -1.00
CA PRO A 117 -14.41 10.71 -2.15
C PRO A 117 -13.71 10.44 -3.48
N LEU A 118 -12.45 10.87 -3.66
CA LEU A 118 -11.67 10.65 -4.88
C LEU A 118 -11.36 9.17 -5.15
N LEU A 119 -11.45 8.30 -4.14
CA LEU A 119 -11.35 6.85 -4.34
C LEU A 119 -12.43 6.31 -5.30
N ALA A 120 -13.58 7.00 -5.41
CA ALA A 120 -14.67 6.63 -6.31
C ALA A 120 -14.50 7.19 -7.73
N SER A 121 -13.47 8.00 -7.99
CA SER A 121 -13.24 8.62 -9.30
C SER A 121 -13.13 7.56 -10.40
N LYS A 122 -13.74 7.86 -11.56
CA LYS A 122 -13.59 7.08 -12.80
C LYS A 122 -12.19 7.25 -13.40
N ASP A 123 -11.55 8.39 -13.15
CA ASP A 123 -10.18 8.65 -13.56
C ASP A 123 -9.21 7.85 -12.68
N ARG A 124 -8.62 6.81 -13.26
CA ARG A 124 -7.70 5.94 -12.53
C ARG A 124 -6.52 6.67 -11.89
N PRO A 125 -5.84 7.62 -12.56
CA PRO A 125 -4.81 8.43 -11.93
C PRO A 125 -5.27 9.14 -10.64
N VAL A 126 -6.49 9.69 -10.63
CA VAL A 126 -7.07 10.37 -9.47
C VAL A 126 -7.34 9.38 -8.33
N SER A 127 -8.01 8.25 -8.63
CA SER A 127 -8.31 7.25 -7.60
C SER A 127 -7.05 6.57 -7.05
N ASP A 128 -6.03 6.36 -7.87
CA ASP A 128 -4.73 5.82 -7.45
C ASP A 128 -3.95 6.83 -6.60
N ALA A 129 -4.03 8.14 -6.89
CA ALA A 129 -3.43 9.19 -6.08
C ALA A 129 -4.11 9.31 -4.72
N ALA A 130 -5.45 9.28 -4.69
CA ALA A 130 -6.22 9.28 -3.45
C ALA A 130 -5.89 8.07 -2.56
N ALA A 131 -5.80 6.87 -3.14
CA ALA A 131 -5.42 5.68 -2.39
C ALA A 131 -4.01 5.83 -1.78
N ARG A 132 -3.03 6.32 -2.56
CA ARG A 132 -1.67 6.58 -2.06
C ARG A 132 -1.64 7.64 -0.96
N ALA A 133 -2.41 8.71 -1.12
CA ALA A 133 -2.53 9.76 -0.11
C ALA A 133 -3.03 9.18 1.22
N LEU A 134 -4.14 8.46 1.20
CA LEU A 134 -4.71 7.82 2.38
C LEU A 134 -3.76 6.79 3.02
N GLY A 135 -3.04 6.01 2.19
CA GLY A 135 -2.02 5.08 2.69
C GLY A 135 -0.83 5.78 3.36
N ARG A 136 -0.46 6.99 2.93
CA ARG A 136 0.60 7.81 3.53
C ARG A 136 0.13 8.53 4.79
N ILE A 137 -1.08 9.09 4.77
CA ILE A 137 -1.70 9.71 5.95
C ILE A 137 -1.83 8.69 7.07
N GLY A 138 -2.32 7.49 6.75
CA GLY A 138 -2.46 6.42 7.72
C GLY A 138 -3.62 6.63 8.70
N GLY A 139 -3.62 5.83 9.77
CA GLY A 139 -4.62 5.90 10.83
C GLY A 139 -5.96 5.23 10.48
N VAL A 140 -6.86 5.23 11.47
CA VAL A 140 -8.15 4.50 11.39
C VAL A 140 -9.08 5.05 10.31
N HIS A 141 -9.17 6.38 10.18
CA HIS A 141 -10.05 7.02 9.19
C HIS A 141 -9.63 6.73 7.76
N SER A 142 -8.33 6.84 7.46
CA SER A 142 -7.76 6.48 6.16
C SER A 142 -7.97 5.00 5.84
N ALA A 143 -7.73 4.13 6.81
CA ALA A 143 -7.93 2.68 6.68
C ALA A 143 -9.41 2.34 6.42
N SER A 144 -10.34 3.01 7.11
CA SER A 144 -11.79 2.85 6.91
C SER A 144 -12.22 3.26 5.50
N ALA A 145 -11.70 4.39 4.97
CA ALA A 145 -11.97 4.83 3.61
C ALA A 145 -11.43 3.84 2.57
N LEU A 146 -10.21 3.32 2.76
CA LEU A 146 -9.61 2.31 1.89
C LEU A 146 -10.38 0.97 1.95
N LEU A 147 -10.81 0.53 3.13
CA LEU A 147 -11.63 -0.66 3.31
C LEU A 147 -12.99 -0.50 2.63
N PHE A 148 -13.64 0.65 2.77
CA PHE A 148 -14.89 0.94 2.08
C PHE A 148 -14.75 0.88 0.55
N ALA A 149 -13.64 1.41 0.03
CA ALA A 149 -13.32 1.31 -1.40
C ALA A 149 -13.11 -0.15 -1.84
N LEU A 150 -12.44 -0.99 -1.03
CA LEU A 150 -12.31 -2.43 -1.26
C LEU A 150 -13.65 -3.15 -1.29
N GLN A 151 -14.57 -2.78 -0.39
CA GLN A 151 -15.92 -3.36 -0.33
C GLN A 151 -16.75 -3.02 -1.57
N ARG A 152 -16.57 -1.84 -2.14
CA ARG A 152 -17.33 -1.38 -3.31
C ARG A 152 -16.74 -1.80 -4.65
N ARG A 153 -15.42 -1.78 -4.77
CA ARG A 153 -14.70 -1.98 -6.05
C ARG A 153 -14.02 -3.36 -6.16
N GLY A 154 -14.02 -4.11 -5.07
CA GLY A 154 -13.30 -5.39 -5.00
C GLY A 154 -11.80 -5.21 -4.78
N ILE A 155 -11.06 -6.34 -4.89
CA ILE A 155 -9.63 -6.37 -4.63
C ILE A 155 -8.86 -5.66 -5.74
N SER A 156 -8.16 -4.61 -5.36
CA SER A 156 -7.19 -3.88 -6.17
C SER A 156 -5.81 -3.99 -5.51
N ARG A 157 -4.76 -4.25 -6.30
CA ARG A 157 -3.38 -4.27 -5.80
C ARG A 157 -3.01 -2.96 -5.09
N ARG A 158 -3.47 -1.82 -5.63
CA ARG A 158 -3.24 -0.51 -5.05
C ARG A 158 -3.93 -0.38 -3.70
N LEU A 159 -5.23 -0.60 -3.63
CA LEU A 159 -5.99 -0.47 -2.38
C LEU A 159 -5.43 -1.37 -1.27
N VAL A 160 -5.07 -2.61 -1.61
CA VAL A 160 -4.48 -3.56 -0.65
C VAL A 160 -3.11 -3.06 -0.15
N ALA A 161 -2.26 -2.56 -1.06
CA ALA A 161 -0.93 -2.08 -0.70
C ALA A 161 -1.01 -0.84 0.21
N GLU A 162 -1.91 0.11 -0.10
CA GLU A 162 -2.06 1.32 0.70
C GLU A 162 -2.76 1.04 2.03
N LEU A 163 -3.72 0.12 2.07
CA LEU A 163 -4.31 -0.37 3.32
C LEU A 163 -3.25 -1.06 4.18
N ALA A 164 -2.41 -1.91 3.58
CA ALA A 164 -1.29 -2.53 4.28
C ALA A 164 -0.33 -1.51 4.88
N ARG A 165 -0.06 -0.41 4.14
CA ARG A 165 0.86 0.65 4.57
C ARG A 165 0.30 1.48 5.72
N GLY A 166 -0.94 1.97 5.59
CA GLY A 166 -1.49 3.02 6.44
C GLY A 166 -2.40 2.53 7.57
N ALA A 167 -2.94 1.31 7.49
CA ALA A 167 -3.83 0.81 8.53
C ALA A 167 -3.07 0.44 9.81
N PRO A 168 -3.58 0.80 11.00
CA PRO A 168 -3.08 0.25 12.27
C PRO A 168 -3.26 -1.27 12.34
N ASP A 169 -2.42 -1.96 13.11
CA ASP A 169 -2.47 -3.42 13.24
C ASP A 169 -3.81 -3.90 13.79
N GLN A 170 -4.27 -3.28 14.85
CA GLN A 170 -5.57 -3.59 15.47
C GLN A 170 -6.75 -3.37 14.51
N PHE A 171 -6.67 -2.37 13.61
CA PHE A 171 -7.71 -2.14 12.61
C PHE A 171 -7.92 -3.35 11.70
N ILE A 172 -6.83 -3.94 11.19
CA ILE A 172 -6.89 -5.11 10.31
C ILE A 172 -7.45 -6.32 11.06
N GLU A 173 -7.04 -6.52 12.31
CA GLU A 173 -7.50 -7.62 13.16
C GLU A 173 -9.01 -7.54 13.39
N VAL A 174 -9.50 -6.40 13.88
CA VAL A 174 -10.93 -6.16 14.12
C VAL A 174 -11.74 -6.29 12.83
N ALA A 175 -11.25 -5.73 11.74
CA ALA A 175 -11.93 -5.80 10.45
C ALA A 175 -12.01 -7.23 9.89
N LEU A 176 -11.02 -8.10 10.16
CA LEU A 176 -11.06 -9.52 9.78
C LEU A 176 -12.09 -10.32 10.62
N ALA A 177 -12.23 -9.98 11.90
CA ALA A 177 -13.16 -10.63 12.82
C ALA A 177 -14.63 -10.29 12.51
N GLN A 178 -14.89 -9.08 12.01
CA GLN A 178 -16.23 -8.60 11.70
C GLN A 178 -16.79 -9.15 10.37
N PRO A 179 -18.13 -9.25 10.22
CA PRO A 179 -18.76 -9.51 8.93
C PRO A 179 -18.36 -8.44 7.91
N GLN A 180 -17.92 -8.88 6.75
CA GLN A 180 -17.50 -7.99 5.66
C GLN A 180 -18.27 -8.29 4.39
N LYS A 181 -18.41 -7.30 3.51
CA LYS A 181 -18.91 -7.51 2.16
C LYS A 181 -17.99 -8.47 1.39
N PRO A 182 -18.54 -9.26 0.44
CA PRO A 182 -17.76 -10.18 -0.37
C PRO A 182 -16.54 -9.48 -1.01
N GLY A 183 -15.37 -10.08 -0.86
CA GLY A 183 -14.12 -9.55 -1.42
C GLY A 183 -13.28 -8.69 -0.46
N ALA A 184 -13.84 -8.14 0.62
CA ALA A 184 -13.07 -7.33 1.57
C ALA A 184 -12.11 -8.15 2.42
N ARG A 185 -12.56 -9.27 3.03
CA ARG A 185 -11.68 -10.14 3.85
C ARG A 185 -10.45 -10.66 3.12
N PRO A 186 -10.54 -11.14 1.86
CA PRO A 186 -9.34 -11.48 1.11
C PRO A 186 -8.36 -10.32 0.94
N GLY A 187 -8.87 -9.09 0.76
CA GLY A 187 -8.04 -7.89 0.69
C GLY A 187 -7.36 -7.57 2.02
N LEU A 188 -8.08 -7.67 3.13
CA LEU A 188 -7.54 -7.52 4.49
C LEU A 188 -6.49 -8.60 4.80
N ALA A 189 -6.74 -9.85 4.45
CA ALA A 189 -5.79 -10.94 4.63
C ALA A 189 -4.49 -10.71 3.83
N LEU A 190 -4.58 -10.21 2.58
CA LEU A 190 -3.41 -9.82 1.81
C LEU A 190 -2.66 -8.66 2.47
N ALA A 191 -3.37 -7.65 2.97
CA ALA A 191 -2.76 -6.51 3.65
C ALA A 191 -2.01 -6.94 4.92
N ALA A 192 -2.60 -7.82 5.73
CA ALA A 192 -1.96 -8.42 6.89
C ALA A 192 -0.67 -9.18 6.51
N GLY A 193 -0.73 -10.02 5.47
CA GLY A 193 0.42 -10.78 4.98
C GLY A 193 1.55 -9.90 4.46
N LEU A 194 1.25 -8.86 3.68
CA LEU A 194 2.24 -7.92 3.12
C LEU A 194 3.07 -7.20 4.18
N ARG A 195 2.49 -6.95 5.35
CA ARG A 195 3.16 -6.29 6.49
C ARG A 195 3.59 -7.26 7.58
N ARG A 196 3.42 -8.56 7.36
CA ARG A 196 3.74 -9.63 8.33
C ARG A 196 3.10 -9.38 9.70
N ARG A 197 1.81 -8.99 9.71
CA ARG A 197 1.09 -8.64 10.94
C ARG A 197 0.70 -9.89 11.73
N HIS A 198 1.48 -10.22 12.73
CA HIS A 198 1.25 -11.38 13.59
C HIS A 198 -0.06 -11.32 14.37
N THR A 199 -0.55 -10.12 14.69
CA THR A 199 -1.84 -9.90 15.39
C THR A 199 -3.03 -10.49 14.64
N ALA A 200 -2.96 -10.57 13.29
CA ALA A 200 -4.02 -11.12 12.45
C ALA A 200 -4.02 -12.67 12.37
N THR A 201 -3.06 -13.36 12.99
CA THR A 201 -2.85 -14.81 12.82
C THR A 201 -4.08 -15.62 13.18
N THR A 202 -4.70 -15.35 14.33
CA THR A 202 -5.89 -16.09 14.82
C THR A 202 -7.06 -15.99 13.84
N GLN A 203 -7.36 -14.78 13.35
CA GLN A 203 -8.44 -14.55 12.37
C GLN A 203 -8.14 -15.22 11.03
N LEU A 204 -6.87 -15.19 10.59
CA LEU A 204 -6.46 -15.85 9.35
C LEU A 204 -6.56 -17.38 9.45
N ILE A 205 -6.22 -17.98 10.59
CA ILE A 205 -6.41 -19.41 10.86
C ILE A 205 -7.91 -19.76 10.78
N ALA A 206 -8.78 -18.96 11.41
CA ALA A 206 -10.22 -19.16 11.32
C ALA A 206 -10.71 -19.08 9.86
N LEU A 207 -10.18 -18.17 9.05
CA LEU A 207 -10.51 -18.05 7.64
C LEU A 207 -9.97 -19.23 6.81
N VAL A 208 -8.83 -19.83 7.14
CA VAL A 208 -8.35 -21.07 6.49
C VAL A 208 -9.32 -22.20 6.71
N ARG A 209 -9.86 -22.35 7.91
CA ARG A 209 -10.77 -23.45 8.26
C ARG A 209 -12.18 -23.24 7.76
N ARG A 210 -12.75 -22.03 7.89
CA ARG A 210 -14.20 -21.77 7.73
C ARG A 210 -14.53 -20.68 6.71
N GLY A 211 -13.54 -20.09 6.06
CA GLY A 211 -13.76 -19.02 5.08
C GLY A 211 -14.32 -19.56 3.76
N SER A 212 -14.76 -18.66 2.91
CA SER A 212 -15.04 -18.95 1.50
C SER A 212 -13.79 -19.45 0.79
N ARG A 213 -13.95 -20.12 -0.35
CA ARG A 213 -12.84 -20.63 -1.16
C ARG A 213 -11.71 -19.62 -1.34
N ARG A 214 -12.05 -18.37 -1.65
CA ARG A 214 -11.07 -17.30 -1.90
C ARG A 214 -10.39 -16.86 -0.60
N GLU A 215 -11.13 -16.74 0.47
CA GLU A 215 -10.60 -16.40 1.80
C GLU A 215 -9.59 -17.45 2.28
N ARG A 216 -9.94 -18.72 2.17
CA ARG A 216 -9.10 -19.86 2.55
C ARG A 216 -7.76 -19.83 1.82
N VAL A 217 -7.78 -19.72 0.48
CA VAL A 217 -6.57 -19.68 -0.35
C VAL A 217 -5.67 -18.49 0.00
N ILE A 218 -6.27 -17.32 0.18
CA ILE A 218 -5.52 -16.10 0.47
C ILE A 218 -4.98 -16.10 1.90
N SER A 219 -5.74 -16.61 2.87
CA SER A 219 -5.29 -16.70 4.27
C SER A 219 -4.12 -17.66 4.44
N CYS A 220 -4.11 -18.81 3.77
CA CYS A 220 -2.92 -19.67 3.72
C CYS A 220 -1.68 -18.91 3.24
N ARG A 221 -1.82 -18.16 2.16
CA ARG A 221 -0.72 -17.37 1.59
C ARG A 221 -0.25 -16.27 2.57
N ALA A 222 -1.19 -15.57 3.19
CA ALA A 222 -0.89 -14.51 4.17
C ALA A 222 -0.15 -15.08 5.39
N LEU A 223 -0.59 -16.21 5.93
CA LEU A 223 0.05 -16.89 7.06
C LEU A 223 1.48 -17.33 6.73
N GLY A 224 1.73 -17.83 5.52
CA GLY A 224 3.08 -18.12 5.05
C GLY A 224 3.97 -16.88 4.97
N TRP A 225 3.43 -15.73 4.54
CA TRP A 225 4.19 -14.46 4.51
C TRP A 225 4.44 -13.86 5.90
N ILE A 226 3.48 -14.03 6.82
CA ILE A 226 3.62 -13.61 8.21
C ILE A 226 4.74 -14.41 8.91
N GLY A 227 4.90 -15.68 8.55
CA GLY A 227 5.79 -16.57 9.28
C GLY A 227 5.13 -17.19 10.52
N ALA A 228 3.80 -17.35 10.50
CA ALA A 228 2.99 -17.78 11.64
C ALA A 228 3.10 -19.31 11.85
N ALA A 229 4.07 -19.76 12.65
CA ALA A 229 4.27 -21.18 12.94
C ALA A 229 3.04 -21.83 13.61
N THR A 230 2.30 -21.10 14.43
CA THR A 230 1.05 -21.57 15.06
C THR A 230 -0.05 -21.92 14.06
N ALA A 231 0.08 -21.49 12.80
CA ALA A 231 -0.87 -21.81 11.74
C ALA A 231 -0.56 -23.14 11.03
N ILE A 232 0.58 -23.75 11.26
CA ILE A 232 1.02 -24.98 10.57
C ILE A 232 -0.06 -26.08 10.63
N PRO A 233 -0.66 -26.43 11.77
CA PRO A 233 -1.68 -27.48 11.80
C PRO A 233 -2.87 -27.20 10.87
N ALA A 234 -3.40 -25.98 10.91
CA ALA A 234 -4.54 -25.60 10.07
C ALA A 234 -4.19 -25.56 8.57
N ILE A 235 -2.96 -25.19 8.23
CA ILE A 235 -2.47 -25.19 6.85
C ILE A 235 -2.23 -26.61 6.37
N THR A 236 -1.74 -27.53 7.24
CA THR A 236 -1.55 -28.95 6.93
C THR A 236 -2.89 -29.63 6.65
N GLU A 237 -3.93 -29.37 7.45
CA GLU A 237 -5.30 -29.81 7.17
C GLU A 237 -5.75 -29.44 5.75
N ALA A 238 -5.38 -28.23 5.29
CA ALA A 238 -5.74 -27.73 3.96
C ALA A 238 -5.04 -28.43 2.78
N LEU A 239 -4.02 -29.26 3.00
CA LEU A 239 -3.40 -30.09 1.96
C LEU A 239 -4.35 -31.16 1.44
N ASN A 240 -5.35 -31.61 2.22
CA ASN A 240 -6.28 -32.67 1.88
C ASN A 240 -7.58 -32.17 1.22
N GLU A 241 -7.68 -30.87 0.97
CA GLU A 241 -8.89 -30.26 0.45
C GLU A 241 -9.14 -30.54 -1.04
N ARG A 242 -10.42 -30.55 -1.44
CA ARG A 242 -10.81 -30.82 -2.84
C ARG A 242 -10.29 -29.76 -3.81
N ASP A 243 -10.21 -28.50 -3.38
CA ASP A 243 -9.75 -27.38 -4.20
C ASP A 243 -8.22 -27.39 -4.37
N TRP A 244 -7.78 -27.66 -5.60
CA TRP A 244 -6.36 -27.66 -5.93
C TRP A 244 -5.64 -26.33 -5.65
N LYS A 245 -6.34 -25.18 -5.76
CA LYS A 245 -5.76 -23.87 -5.44
C LYS A 245 -5.45 -23.75 -3.95
N LEU A 246 -6.31 -24.33 -3.10
CA LEU A 246 -6.09 -24.37 -1.67
C LEU A 246 -4.93 -25.30 -1.31
N ARG A 247 -4.91 -26.53 -1.85
CA ARG A 247 -3.78 -27.45 -1.65
C ARG A 247 -2.44 -26.82 -2.08
N MET A 248 -2.41 -26.19 -3.27
CA MET A 248 -1.23 -25.49 -3.77
C MET A 248 -0.79 -24.36 -2.84
N SER A 249 -1.75 -23.55 -2.34
CA SER A 249 -1.47 -22.43 -1.46
C SER A 249 -0.97 -22.90 -0.10
N ALA A 250 -1.56 -23.96 0.42
CA ALA A 250 -1.13 -24.61 1.67
C ALA A 250 0.30 -25.15 1.56
N ALA A 251 0.61 -25.92 0.50
CA ALA A 251 1.97 -26.41 0.27
C ALA A 251 3.00 -25.28 0.22
N LYS A 252 2.71 -24.18 -0.52
CA LYS A 252 3.59 -23.01 -0.58
C LYS A 252 3.77 -22.34 0.78
N ALA A 253 2.70 -22.23 1.58
CA ALA A 253 2.75 -21.63 2.90
C ALA A 253 3.61 -22.47 3.86
N LEU A 254 3.43 -23.79 3.87
CA LEU A 254 4.25 -24.71 4.68
C LEU A 254 5.73 -24.69 4.29
N GLY A 255 6.04 -24.56 2.99
CA GLY A 255 7.40 -24.35 2.52
C GLY A 255 8.01 -23.05 3.08
N ALA A 256 7.26 -21.94 2.97
CA ALA A 256 7.69 -20.64 3.49
C ALA A 256 7.88 -20.64 5.02
N LEU A 257 7.05 -21.41 5.75
CA LEU A 257 7.14 -21.61 7.19
C LEU A 257 8.24 -22.62 7.59
N ARG A 258 8.87 -23.32 6.62
CA ARG A 258 9.83 -24.40 6.86
C ARG A 258 9.27 -25.48 7.80
N ALA A 259 8.00 -25.83 7.63
CA ALA A 259 7.24 -26.76 8.47
C ALA A 259 7.76 -28.19 8.33
N ARG A 260 8.78 -28.55 9.08
CA ARG A 260 9.45 -29.87 9.04
C ARG A 260 8.50 -31.00 9.42
N GLU A 261 7.58 -30.73 10.33
CA GLU A 261 6.54 -31.65 10.78
C GLU A 261 5.56 -32.05 9.67
N SER A 262 5.35 -31.20 8.67
CA SER A 262 4.41 -31.47 7.55
C SER A 262 5.08 -32.08 6.31
N ARG A 263 6.34 -32.56 6.41
CA ARG A 263 7.08 -33.12 5.27
C ARG A 263 6.40 -34.33 4.65
N HIS A 264 5.80 -35.17 5.49
CA HIS A 264 5.14 -36.38 5.04
C HIS A 264 3.91 -36.04 4.19
N GLU A 265 3.05 -35.18 4.68
CA GLU A 265 1.85 -34.75 4.00
C GLU A 265 2.16 -34.01 2.69
N ILE A 266 3.24 -33.22 2.66
CA ILE A 266 3.69 -32.53 1.43
C ILE A 266 4.16 -33.56 0.40
N ARG A 267 4.84 -34.63 0.79
CA ARG A 267 5.28 -35.71 -0.14
C ARG A 267 4.13 -36.42 -0.81
N TYR A 268 2.99 -36.63 -0.15
CA TYR A 268 1.80 -37.20 -0.78
C TYR A 268 1.32 -36.37 -1.97
N LEU A 269 1.51 -35.05 -1.94
CA LEU A 269 1.12 -34.16 -3.05
C LEU A 269 2.04 -34.31 -4.29
N PHE A 270 3.10 -35.09 -4.25
CA PHE A 270 3.90 -35.37 -5.45
C PHE A 270 3.12 -36.19 -6.49
N ALA A 271 2.11 -36.95 -6.04
CA ALA A 271 1.16 -37.67 -6.88
C ALA A 271 -0.16 -36.93 -7.12
N ASP A 272 -0.26 -35.62 -6.73
CA ASP A 272 -1.49 -34.85 -6.93
C ASP A 272 -1.91 -34.80 -8.41
N ARG A 273 -3.21 -34.85 -8.65
CA ARG A 273 -3.76 -34.78 -10.00
C ARG A 273 -3.39 -33.49 -10.74
N ASN A 274 -3.25 -32.40 -10.01
CA ASN A 274 -2.94 -31.08 -10.58
C ASN A 274 -1.42 -30.83 -10.62
N PRO A 275 -0.83 -30.57 -11.80
CA PRO A 275 0.61 -30.38 -11.95
C PRO A 275 1.15 -29.17 -11.17
N ARG A 276 0.33 -28.14 -10.95
CA ARG A 276 0.72 -26.96 -10.16
C ARG A 276 0.85 -27.29 -8.67
N VAL A 277 0.03 -28.22 -8.16
CA VAL A 277 0.14 -28.71 -6.78
C VAL A 277 1.41 -29.53 -6.64
N ARG A 278 1.67 -30.47 -7.58
CA ARG A 278 2.91 -31.25 -7.58
C ARG A 278 4.16 -30.37 -7.57
N ALA A 279 4.19 -29.33 -8.41
CA ALA A 279 5.31 -28.38 -8.47
C ALA A 279 5.46 -27.59 -7.16
N ALA A 280 4.35 -27.13 -6.56
CA ALA A 280 4.36 -26.43 -5.29
C ALA A 280 4.86 -27.32 -4.14
N ALA A 281 4.44 -28.58 -4.08
CA ALA A 281 4.88 -29.54 -3.08
C ALA A 281 6.41 -29.81 -3.17
N LYS A 282 6.92 -30.04 -4.39
CA LYS A 282 8.36 -30.20 -4.62
C LYS A 282 9.16 -28.95 -4.20
N HIS A 283 8.65 -27.77 -4.49
CA HIS A 283 9.29 -26.52 -4.09
C HIS A 283 9.27 -26.34 -2.55
N ALA A 284 8.13 -26.60 -1.92
CA ALA A 284 7.99 -26.53 -0.47
C ALA A 284 8.96 -27.47 0.26
N LEU A 285 9.09 -28.70 -0.22
CA LEU A 285 10.02 -29.65 0.38
C LEU A 285 11.47 -29.15 0.31
N ARG A 286 11.89 -28.63 -0.84
CA ARG A 286 13.21 -28.00 -0.97
C ARG A 286 13.44 -26.85 0.03
N GLN A 287 12.41 -25.99 0.24
CA GLN A 287 12.51 -24.90 1.23
C GLN A 287 12.63 -25.43 2.67
N ILE A 288 11.95 -26.51 3.00
CA ILE A 288 11.97 -27.15 4.32
C ILE A 288 13.33 -27.82 4.58
N GLU A 289 13.91 -28.43 3.54
CA GLU A 289 15.19 -29.17 3.62
C GLU A 289 16.42 -28.27 3.47
N ALA A 290 16.25 -27.07 2.90
CA ALA A 290 17.34 -26.10 2.80
C ALA A 290 17.84 -25.70 4.19
N GLN A 291 19.14 -25.94 4.44
CA GLN A 291 19.80 -25.45 5.66
C GLN A 291 19.71 -23.91 5.70
N PRO A 292 19.46 -23.30 6.88
CA PRO A 292 19.66 -21.86 7.02
C PRO A 292 21.10 -21.53 6.63
N PRO A 293 21.38 -20.39 5.98
CA PRO A 293 22.74 -19.94 5.81
C PRO A 293 23.43 -19.92 7.17
N GLU A 294 24.59 -20.57 7.28
CA GLU A 294 25.40 -20.53 8.49
C GLU A 294 25.69 -19.04 8.77
N MET A 295 25.14 -18.54 9.85
CA MET A 295 25.58 -17.24 10.37
C MET A 295 26.97 -17.48 10.95
N HIS A 296 27.99 -17.13 10.20
CA HIS A 296 29.33 -16.93 10.77
C HIS A 296 29.22 -15.76 11.75
N LEU A 297 29.27 -16.11 13.04
CA LEU A 297 29.40 -15.17 14.15
C LEU A 297 30.79 -14.53 14.11
#